data_de1dc263069b5b666a6c09a870baffcb
#
_entry.id   de1dc263069b5b666a6c09a870baffcb
#
_cell.length_a   1.000
_cell.length_b   1.000
_cell.length_c   1.000
_cell.angle_alpha   90.00
_cell.angle_beta   90.00
_cell.angle_gamma   90.00
#
_symmetry.space_group_name_H-M   'P 1'
#
loop_
_entity.id
_entity.type
_entity.pdbx_description
1 polymer ?
#
loop_
_entity_poly.entity_id
_entity_poly.type
_entity_poly.pdbx_seq_one_letter_code
_entity_poly.pdbx_strand_id
1 'polypeptide(L)'
;MTAPLLSWVRTLGDRDEPTLRRRIRDAERLRAAGRVISTRAVAGRIEGRVQGSHARPHLVELVAPEWTSREWQAISEVLSLQARHYARLLAGQLPEQFDQVLEALDLSLVPRPGEWQLDCTCNAPSPCLHQIALWLQVRALLDADPYLMTRVRGRSREQLLAEIRDQRVGDQRNQLDMDGFAARGWAKTGMPPTEVPLPPVRVPRTPAGPLRMLGDPPGWAGPATAATLFSPAVVAAADRARALLDDED
;
A
#
# COMPACT_ATOMS: atom_id res chain seq x y z
N MET A 1 -14.21 8.10 -2.91
CA MET A 1 -14.36 7.21 -1.73
C MET A 1 -15.38 7.68 -0.66
N THR A 2 -16.38 8.48 -0.97
CA THR A 2 -17.28 9.09 0.03
C THR A 2 -18.63 8.40 0.22
N ALA A 3 -19.07 7.56 -0.71
CA ALA A 3 -20.39 6.92 -0.67
C ALA A 3 -20.54 5.71 0.31
N PRO A 4 -19.55 4.81 0.48
CA PRO A 4 -19.74 3.61 1.31
C PRO A 4 -19.95 3.90 2.81
N LEU A 5 -19.34 4.97 3.33
CA LEU A 5 -19.36 5.29 4.75
C LEU A 5 -20.70 5.86 5.24
N LEU A 6 -21.39 6.62 4.38
CA LEU A 6 -22.74 7.10 4.67
C LEU A 6 -23.78 5.98 4.56
N SER A 7 -23.57 5.02 3.64
CA SER A 7 -24.43 3.85 3.52
C SER A 7 -24.35 2.99 4.80
N TRP A 8 -23.16 2.86 5.40
CA TRP A 8 -22.97 2.10 6.62
C TRP A 8 -23.74 2.65 7.81
N VAL A 9 -23.69 3.97 8.06
CA VAL A 9 -24.50 4.59 9.13
C VAL A 9 -26.01 4.43 8.86
N ARG A 10 -26.41 4.39 7.59
CA ARG A 10 -27.81 4.15 7.18
C ARG A 10 -28.27 2.70 7.37
N THR A 11 -27.34 1.73 7.31
CA THR A 11 -27.69 0.30 7.44
C THR A 11 -27.72 -0.18 8.88
N LEU A 12 -27.13 0.56 9.83
CA LEU A 12 -27.16 0.22 11.26
C LEU A 12 -28.44 0.65 12.00
N GLY A 13 -29.25 1.48 11.39
CA GLY A 13 -30.53 1.94 11.95
C GLY A 13 -31.64 1.92 10.91
N ASP A 14 -32.88 1.80 11.35
CA ASP A 14 -34.05 1.74 10.51
C ASP A 14 -34.11 2.97 9.59
N ARG A 15 -34.36 2.72 8.32
CA ARG A 15 -33.84 3.41 7.12
C ARG A 15 -34.26 4.87 6.89
N ASP A 16 -35.17 5.44 7.68
CA ASP A 16 -35.69 6.82 7.47
C ASP A 16 -35.91 7.61 8.73
N GLU A 17 -35.32 7.23 9.84
CA GLU A 17 -35.60 7.84 11.12
C GLU A 17 -35.02 9.26 11.25
N PRO A 18 -35.85 10.26 11.51
CA PRO A 18 -35.42 11.63 11.84
C PRO A 18 -34.39 11.65 12.99
N THR A 19 -34.48 10.68 13.89
CA THR A 19 -33.59 10.46 15.04
C THR A 19 -32.16 10.18 14.62
N LEU A 20 -31.91 9.33 13.62
CA LEU A 20 -30.57 9.03 13.13
C LEU A 20 -29.92 10.24 12.46
N ARG A 21 -30.67 10.97 11.65
CA ARG A 21 -30.20 12.23 11.02
C ARG A 21 -29.79 13.26 12.08
N ARG A 22 -30.56 13.37 13.17
CA ARG A 22 -30.21 14.24 14.28
C ARG A 22 -28.93 13.76 14.96
N ARG A 23 -28.82 12.47 15.27
CA ARG A 23 -27.60 11.89 15.88
C ARG A 23 -26.36 12.14 15.03
N ILE A 24 -26.47 12.00 13.71
CA ILE A 24 -25.35 12.28 12.79
C ILE A 24 -24.94 13.75 12.88
N ARG A 25 -25.87 14.70 12.80
CA ARG A 25 -25.55 16.13 12.93
C ARG A 25 -24.93 16.48 14.28
N ASP A 26 -25.43 15.88 15.36
CA ASP A 26 -24.88 16.11 16.68
C ASP A 26 -23.50 15.48 16.85
N ALA A 27 -23.24 14.33 16.23
CA ALA A 27 -21.92 13.70 16.13
C ALA A 27 -20.91 14.52 15.32
N GLU A 28 -21.36 15.11 14.22
CA GLU A 28 -20.54 16.05 13.43
C GLU A 28 -20.13 17.28 14.24
N ARG A 29 -21.05 17.82 15.05
CA ARG A 29 -20.74 18.93 15.96
C ARG A 29 -19.74 18.52 17.03
N LEU A 30 -19.90 17.33 17.64
CA LEU A 30 -18.94 16.77 18.59
C LEU A 30 -17.54 16.65 17.98
N ARG A 31 -17.45 16.07 16.80
CA ARG A 31 -16.18 15.93 16.08
C ARG A 31 -15.56 17.28 15.74
N ALA A 32 -16.36 18.20 15.17
CA ALA A 32 -15.91 19.55 14.82
C ALA A 32 -15.42 20.36 16.03
N ALA A 33 -16.02 20.14 17.21
CA ALA A 33 -15.59 20.74 18.47
C ALA A 33 -14.35 20.06 19.10
N GLY A 34 -13.68 19.12 18.41
CA GLY A 34 -12.50 18.43 18.92
C GLY A 34 -12.79 17.47 20.08
N ARG A 35 -14.06 17.06 20.24
CA ARG A 35 -14.48 16.17 21.34
C ARG A 35 -14.06 14.70 21.14
N VAL A 36 -13.60 14.32 19.97
CA VAL A 36 -12.90 13.03 19.75
C VAL A 36 -11.45 13.23 20.14
N ILE A 37 -11.10 12.86 21.37
CA ILE A 37 -9.81 13.16 22.02
C ILE A 37 -8.69 12.30 21.43
N SER A 38 -9.00 11.03 21.15
CA SER A 38 -8.03 10.10 20.58
C SER A 38 -8.70 9.11 19.65
N THR A 39 -7.97 8.69 18.63
CA THR A 39 -8.38 7.63 17.70
C THR A 39 -7.15 6.77 17.41
N ARG A 40 -7.28 5.46 17.59
CA ARG A 40 -6.23 4.49 17.33
C ARG A 40 -6.78 3.32 16.56
N ALA A 41 -6.18 3.01 15.41
CA ALA A 41 -6.47 1.81 14.65
C ALA A 41 -5.44 0.74 14.97
N VAL A 42 -5.92 -0.42 15.37
CA VAL A 42 -5.12 -1.64 15.62
C VAL A 42 -5.76 -2.79 14.85
N ALA A 43 -5.11 -3.94 14.83
CA ALA A 43 -5.66 -5.14 14.23
C ALA A 43 -7.02 -5.49 14.86
N GLY A 44 -8.02 -5.72 14.03
CA GLY A 44 -9.38 -6.08 14.42
C GLY A 44 -10.24 -4.94 14.98
N ARG A 45 -9.70 -3.73 15.26
CA ARG A 45 -10.53 -2.68 15.86
C ARG A 45 -10.00 -1.26 15.74
N ILE A 46 -10.90 -0.32 15.93
CA ILE A 46 -10.60 1.10 16.11
C ILE A 46 -11.07 1.50 17.51
N GLU A 47 -10.15 2.03 18.31
CA GLU A 47 -10.38 2.53 19.65
C GLU A 47 -10.42 4.05 19.64
N GLY A 48 -11.32 4.64 20.41
CA GLY A 48 -11.41 6.09 20.57
C GLY A 48 -11.87 6.54 21.94
N ARG A 49 -11.49 7.77 22.29
CA ARG A 49 -12.03 8.46 23.47
C ARG A 49 -12.84 9.65 22.99
N VAL A 50 -14.10 9.68 23.36
CA VAL A 50 -15.04 10.73 22.96
C VAL A 50 -15.60 11.43 24.17
N GLN A 51 -15.40 12.74 24.27
CA GLN A 51 -15.92 13.56 25.35
C GLN A 51 -17.38 13.91 25.08
N GLY A 52 -18.26 13.32 25.85
CA GLY A 52 -19.68 13.68 25.89
C GLY A 52 -19.99 14.80 26.90
N SER A 53 -21.19 14.78 27.47
CA SER A 53 -21.62 15.71 28.50
C SER A 53 -21.06 15.39 29.90
N HIS A 54 -20.59 14.17 30.10
CA HIS A 54 -20.01 13.73 31.38
C HIS A 54 -18.56 14.20 31.52
N ALA A 55 -18.10 14.30 32.79
CA ALA A 55 -16.71 14.70 33.08
C ALA A 55 -15.66 13.74 32.52
N ARG A 56 -15.94 12.44 32.45
CA ARG A 56 -15.06 11.43 31.90
C ARG A 56 -15.39 11.14 30.44
N PRO A 57 -14.39 11.06 29.55
CA PRO A 57 -14.60 10.63 28.18
C PRO A 57 -15.13 9.19 28.11
N HIS A 58 -16.01 8.94 27.15
CA HIS A 58 -16.45 7.60 26.85
C HIS A 58 -15.38 6.85 26.04
N LEU A 59 -15.16 5.59 26.36
CA LEU A 59 -14.39 4.67 25.57
C LEU A 59 -15.31 4.10 24.50
N VAL A 60 -14.85 4.14 23.25
CA VAL A 60 -15.58 3.68 22.09
C VAL A 60 -14.72 2.70 21.32
N GLU A 61 -15.26 1.56 20.99
CA GLU A 61 -14.63 0.55 20.17
C GLU A 61 -15.49 0.23 18.95
N LEU A 62 -14.86 0.19 17.78
CA LEU A 62 -15.43 -0.27 16.52
C LEU A 62 -14.65 -1.52 16.11
N VAL A 63 -15.20 -2.70 16.35
CA VAL A 63 -14.57 -3.98 16.10
C VAL A 63 -14.95 -4.48 14.71
N ALA A 64 -13.98 -4.95 13.95
CA ALA A 64 -14.15 -5.49 12.62
C ALA A 64 -13.29 -6.74 12.42
N PRO A 65 -13.71 -7.70 11.59
CA PRO A 65 -12.91 -8.89 11.34
C PRO A 65 -11.58 -8.55 10.65
N GLU A 66 -10.52 -9.14 11.13
CA GLU A 66 -9.24 -9.17 10.42
C GLU A 66 -9.34 -10.10 9.21
N TRP A 67 -8.54 -9.83 8.21
CA TRP A 67 -8.34 -10.79 7.13
C TRP A 67 -7.40 -11.90 7.58
N THR A 68 -7.68 -13.11 7.12
CA THR A 68 -6.86 -14.28 7.37
C THR A 68 -5.50 -14.17 6.67
N SER A 69 -4.53 -14.95 7.12
CA SER A 69 -3.22 -15.00 6.46
C SER A 69 -3.33 -15.44 4.99
N ARG A 70 -4.31 -16.30 4.66
CA ARG A 70 -4.55 -16.73 3.28
C ARG A 70 -5.07 -15.59 2.39
N GLU A 71 -5.98 -14.76 2.90
CA GLU A 71 -6.49 -13.59 2.18
C GLU A 71 -5.38 -12.56 1.96
N TRP A 72 -4.57 -12.29 2.98
CA TRP A 72 -3.41 -11.40 2.85
C TRP A 72 -2.38 -11.93 1.87
N GLN A 73 -2.12 -13.23 1.86
CA GLN A 73 -1.24 -13.86 0.89
C GLN A 73 -1.76 -13.66 -0.53
N ALA A 74 -3.05 -13.92 -0.79
CA ALA A 74 -3.65 -13.72 -2.11
C ALA A 74 -3.55 -12.26 -2.59
N ILE A 75 -3.77 -11.28 -1.68
CA ILE A 75 -3.60 -9.86 -1.98
C ILE A 75 -2.13 -9.57 -2.35
N SER A 76 -1.18 -10.08 -1.56
CA SER A 76 0.25 -9.84 -1.78
C SER A 76 0.74 -10.48 -3.08
N GLU A 77 0.25 -11.66 -3.43
CA GLU A 77 0.53 -12.32 -4.71
C GLU A 77 0.10 -11.44 -5.89
N VAL A 78 -1.15 -10.97 -5.90
CA VAL A 78 -1.66 -10.10 -6.99
C VAL A 78 -0.89 -8.77 -7.06
N LEU A 79 -0.58 -8.16 -5.91
CA LEU A 79 0.17 -6.91 -5.87
C LEU A 79 1.64 -7.07 -6.29
N SER A 80 2.23 -8.25 -6.10
CA SER A 80 3.63 -8.55 -6.47
C SER A 80 3.84 -8.61 -7.98
N LEU A 81 2.81 -8.97 -8.74
CA LEU A 81 2.88 -9.13 -10.19
C LEU A 81 3.24 -7.84 -10.95
N GLN A 82 3.01 -6.69 -10.36
CA GLN A 82 3.22 -5.40 -11.03
C GLN A 82 4.11 -4.47 -10.21
N ALA A 83 5.27 -4.12 -10.75
CA ALA A 83 6.23 -3.22 -10.09
C ALA A 83 5.62 -1.86 -9.69
N ARG A 84 4.66 -1.35 -10.48
CA ARG A 84 3.96 -0.09 -10.17
C ARG A 84 3.20 -0.12 -8.83
N HIS A 85 2.62 -1.27 -8.45
CA HIS A 85 1.92 -1.41 -7.18
C HIS A 85 2.91 -1.28 -6.01
N TYR A 86 4.04 -1.95 -6.10
CA TYR A 86 5.10 -1.87 -5.11
C TYR A 86 5.68 -0.45 -4.99
N ALA A 87 5.92 0.22 -6.12
CA ALA A 87 6.40 1.60 -6.13
C ALA A 87 5.42 2.57 -5.43
N ARG A 88 4.10 2.42 -5.64
CA ARG A 88 3.10 3.22 -4.93
C ARG A 88 3.08 2.97 -3.43
N LEU A 89 3.16 1.71 -3.02
CA LEU A 89 3.24 1.35 -1.61
C LEU A 89 4.49 1.93 -0.93
N LEU A 90 5.65 1.93 -1.65
CA LEU A 90 6.86 2.61 -1.19
C LEU A 90 6.67 4.13 -1.06
N ALA A 91 5.90 4.74 -1.95
CA ALA A 91 5.55 6.16 -1.88
C ALA A 91 4.49 6.49 -0.80
N GLY A 92 4.05 5.50 0.00
CA GLY A 92 3.03 5.71 1.03
C GLY A 92 1.60 5.78 0.49
N GLN A 93 1.37 5.36 -0.74
CA GLN A 93 0.07 5.36 -1.40
C GLN A 93 -0.44 3.94 -1.62
N LEU A 94 -1.74 3.72 -1.51
CA LEU A 94 -2.34 2.49 -1.99
C LEU A 94 -2.38 2.48 -3.52
N PRO A 95 -2.25 1.30 -4.17
CA PRO A 95 -2.44 1.18 -5.61
C PRO A 95 -3.82 1.70 -6.04
N GLU A 96 -3.91 2.37 -7.20
CA GLU A 96 -5.21 2.89 -7.70
C GLU A 96 -6.26 1.80 -7.89
N GLN A 97 -5.81 0.61 -8.25
CA GLN A 97 -6.66 -0.54 -8.52
C GLN A 97 -6.81 -1.46 -7.29
N PHE A 98 -6.46 -0.98 -6.09
CA PHE A 98 -6.51 -1.79 -4.88
C PHE A 98 -7.93 -2.32 -4.61
N ASP A 99 -8.95 -1.46 -4.78
CA ASP A 99 -10.34 -1.87 -4.62
C ASP A 99 -10.74 -2.96 -5.62
N GLN A 100 -10.26 -2.88 -6.87
CA GLN A 100 -10.53 -3.91 -7.90
C GLN A 100 -9.85 -5.25 -7.56
N VAL A 101 -8.63 -5.21 -7.01
CA VAL A 101 -7.95 -6.42 -6.52
C VAL A 101 -8.74 -7.07 -5.39
N LEU A 102 -9.26 -6.28 -4.46
CA LEU A 102 -10.08 -6.78 -3.35
C LEU A 102 -11.42 -7.34 -3.84
N GLU A 103 -12.09 -6.65 -4.76
CA GLU A 103 -13.34 -7.14 -5.36
C GLU A 103 -13.17 -8.48 -6.07
N ALA A 104 -12.06 -8.67 -6.81
CA ALA A 104 -11.75 -9.94 -7.46
C ALA A 104 -11.53 -11.10 -6.48
N LEU A 105 -11.19 -10.79 -5.22
CA LEU A 105 -11.03 -11.75 -4.13
C LEU A 105 -12.28 -11.84 -3.22
N ASP A 106 -13.39 -11.19 -3.60
CA ASP A 106 -14.61 -11.00 -2.76
C ASP A 106 -14.31 -10.36 -1.39
N LEU A 107 -13.30 -9.49 -1.33
CA LEU A 107 -12.90 -8.76 -0.14
C LEU A 107 -13.32 -7.29 -0.23
N SER A 108 -13.39 -6.62 0.92
CA SER A 108 -13.62 -5.18 1.00
C SER A 108 -12.71 -4.56 2.05
N LEU A 109 -11.98 -3.50 1.69
CA LEU A 109 -11.10 -2.81 2.62
C LEU A 109 -11.88 -2.26 3.82
N VAL A 110 -12.98 -1.57 3.53
CA VAL A 110 -13.90 -1.12 4.57
C VAL A 110 -14.87 -2.27 4.87
N PRO A 111 -14.92 -2.77 6.12
CA PRO A 111 -15.86 -3.83 6.49
C PRO A 111 -17.29 -3.52 6.06
N ARG A 112 -18.00 -4.54 5.62
CA ARG A 112 -19.41 -4.41 5.22
C ARG A 112 -20.27 -4.05 6.45
N PRO A 113 -21.44 -3.45 6.26
CA PRO A 113 -22.27 -2.95 7.37
C PRO A 113 -22.53 -3.95 8.51
N GLY A 114 -22.77 -5.21 8.20
CA GLY A 114 -23.02 -6.26 9.20
C GLY A 114 -21.77 -6.83 9.88
N GLU A 115 -20.57 -6.47 9.44
CA GLU A 115 -19.32 -6.98 9.99
C GLU A 115 -18.80 -6.19 11.20
N TRP A 116 -19.36 -4.99 11.45
CA TRP A 116 -18.95 -4.15 12.55
C TRP A 116 -19.68 -4.49 13.86
N GLN A 117 -18.93 -4.62 14.94
CA GLN A 117 -19.45 -4.62 16.31
C GLN A 117 -19.08 -3.30 16.96
N LEU A 118 -20.04 -2.68 17.62
CA LEU A 118 -19.91 -1.31 18.15
C LEU A 118 -20.11 -1.32 19.65
N ASP A 119 -19.07 -0.91 20.40
CA ASP A 119 -19.12 -0.80 21.85
C ASP A 119 -18.87 0.63 22.30
N CYS A 120 -19.57 1.04 23.38
CA CYS A 120 -19.39 2.35 24.00
C CYS A 120 -19.79 2.32 25.47
N THR A 121 -18.97 2.90 26.31
CA THR A 121 -19.23 2.99 27.77
C THR A 121 -20.39 3.92 28.14
N CYS A 122 -21.09 4.52 27.17
CA CYS A 122 -22.27 5.35 27.46
C CYS A 122 -23.54 4.53 27.66
N ASN A 123 -23.52 3.24 27.34
CA ASN A 123 -24.65 2.29 27.44
C ASN A 123 -25.95 2.75 26.73
N ALA A 124 -25.85 3.72 25.81
CA ALA A 124 -26.98 4.15 24.99
C ALA A 124 -27.20 3.17 23.83
N PRO A 125 -28.41 3.09 23.25
CA PRO A 125 -28.68 2.23 22.11
C PRO A 125 -27.74 2.52 20.94
N SER A 126 -27.19 1.45 20.36
CA SER A 126 -26.28 1.52 19.22
C SER A 126 -27.05 1.75 17.89
N PRO A 127 -26.52 2.56 16.96
CA PRO A 127 -25.30 3.37 17.10
C PRO A 127 -25.57 4.64 17.95
N CYS A 128 -24.78 4.81 19.01
CA CYS A 128 -24.85 6.00 19.84
C CYS A 128 -24.09 7.18 19.22
N LEU A 129 -24.31 8.38 19.77
CA LEU A 129 -23.65 9.62 19.35
C LEU A 129 -22.11 9.52 19.32
N HIS A 130 -21.52 8.86 20.32
CA HIS A 130 -20.06 8.74 20.44
C HIS A 130 -19.47 7.79 19.41
N GLN A 131 -20.16 6.69 19.11
CA GLN A 131 -19.77 5.75 18.05
C GLN A 131 -19.80 6.43 16.67
N ILE A 132 -20.85 7.19 16.38
CA ILE A 132 -20.96 7.95 15.13
C ILE A 132 -19.86 9.02 15.06
N ALA A 133 -19.57 9.74 16.16
CA ALA A 133 -18.53 10.76 16.20
C ALA A 133 -17.13 10.17 15.94
N LEU A 134 -16.81 9.02 16.56
CA LEU A 134 -15.55 8.29 16.29
C LEU A 134 -15.47 7.87 14.81
N TRP A 135 -16.56 7.35 14.26
CA TRP A 135 -16.59 6.93 12.88
C TRP A 135 -16.37 8.08 11.89
N LEU A 136 -17.00 9.23 12.14
CA LEU A 136 -16.77 10.45 11.35
C LEU A 136 -15.31 10.92 11.44
N GLN A 137 -14.67 10.73 12.60
CA GLN A 137 -13.24 11.04 12.77
C GLN A 137 -12.37 10.06 11.97
N VAL A 138 -12.67 8.76 12.01
CA VAL A 138 -11.98 7.74 11.20
C VAL A 138 -12.06 8.08 9.71
N ARG A 139 -13.23 8.46 9.23
CA ARG A 139 -13.42 8.90 7.85
C ARG A 139 -12.49 10.06 7.46
N ALA A 140 -12.38 11.07 8.34
CA ALA A 140 -11.49 12.21 8.08
C ALA A 140 -10.01 11.80 8.10
N LEU A 141 -9.64 10.81 8.90
CA LEU A 141 -8.28 10.29 8.96
C LEU A 141 -7.90 9.42 7.75
N LEU A 142 -8.86 8.79 7.08
CA LEU A 142 -8.62 7.97 5.90
C LEU A 142 -8.04 8.76 4.73
N ASP A 143 -8.37 10.05 4.62
CA ASP A 143 -7.81 10.93 3.60
C ASP A 143 -6.32 11.25 3.86
N ALA A 144 -5.91 11.26 5.13
CA ALA A 144 -4.54 11.52 5.56
C ALA A 144 -3.70 10.23 5.69
N ASP A 145 -4.33 9.12 6.03
CA ASP A 145 -3.68 7.82 6.23
C ASP A 145 -4.44 6.70 5.52
N PRO A 146 -4.12 6.42 4.26
CA PRO A 146 -4.77 5.37 3.47
C PRO A 146 -4.57 3.97 4.05
N TYR A 147 -3.54 3.76 4.89
CA TYR A 147 -3.26 2.47 5.52
C TYR A 147 -4.01 2.23 6.85
N LEU A 148 -4.84 3.17 7.28
CA LEU A 148 -5.60 3.02 8.51
C LEU A 148 -6.46 1.74 8.47
N MET A 149 -7.17 1.50 7.37
CA MET A 149 -8.02 0.32 7.24
C MET A 149 -7.26 -0.97 7.01
N THR A 150 -6.08 -0.95 6.37
CA THR A 150 -5.24 -2.17 6.26
C THR A 150 -4.76 -2.61 7.65
N ARG A 151 -4.44 -1.66 8.55
CA ARG A 151 -4.12 -1.98 9.96
C ARG A 151 -5.30 -2.62 10.67
N VAL A 152 -6.52 -2.12 10.47
CA VAL A 152 -7.74 -2.73 11.03
C VAL A 152 -7.94 -4.14 10.48
N ARG A 153 -7.65 -4.36 9.19
CA ARG A 153 -7.69 -5.69 8.56
C ARG A 153 -6.49 -6.59 8.94
N GLY A 154 -5.57 -6.11 9.79
CA GLY A 154 -4.50 -6.92 10.39
C GLY A 154 -3.11 -6.77 9.76
N ARG A 155 -2.89 -5.80 8.86
CA ARG A 155 -1.57 -5.53 8.27
C ARG A 155 -1.20 -4.06 8.29
N SER A 156 -0.02 -3.76 8.82
CA SER A 156 0.59 -2.45 8.66
C SER A 156 1.19 -2.29 7.25
N ARG A 157 1.51 -1.06 6.89
CA ARG A 157 2.21 -0.78 5.62
C ARG A 157 3.54 -1.54 5.52
N GLU A 158 4.30 -1.56 6.61
CA GLU A 158 5.62 -2.22 6.67
C GLU A 158 5.49 -3.73 6.46
N GLN A 159 4.48 -4.37 7.09
CA GLN A 159 4.20 -5.78 6.92
C GLN A 159 3.79 -6.10 5.49
N LEU A 160 2.89 -5.30 4.90
CA LEU A 160 2.47 -5.48 3.51
C LEU A 160 3.62 -5.33 2.53
N LEU A 161 4.49 -4.33 2.72
CA LEU A 161 5.70 -4.14 1.90
C LEU A 161 6.66 -5.32 2.02
N ALA A 162 6.86 -5.86 3.23
CA ALA A 162 7.72 -7.02 3.46
C ALA A 162 7.15 -8.26 2.75
N GLU A 163 5.86 -8.53 2.89
CA GLU A 163 5.19 -9.67 2.25
C GLU A 163 5.29 -9.60 0.72
N ILE A 164 5.01 -8.44 0.11
CA ILE A 164 5.12 -8.27 -1.35
C ILE A 164 6.57 -8.42 -1.83
N ARG A 165 7.54 -7.90 -1.06
CA ARG A 165 8.97 -8.06 -1.40
C ARG A 165 9.37 -9.53 -1.37
N ASP A 166 8.95 -10.27 -0.36
CA ASP A 166 9.29 -11.68 -0.19
C ASP A 166 8.66 -12.55 -1.29
N GLN A 167 7.42 -12.24 -1.71
CA GLN A 167 6.78 -12.84 -2.88
C GLN A 167 7.60 -12.60 -4.16
N ARG A 168 7.99 -11.35 -4.42
CA ARG A 168 8.79 -10.99 -5.61
C ARG A 168 10.14 -11.69 -5.64
N VAL A 169 10.81 -11.82 -4.50
CA VAL A 169 12.09 -12.55 -4.40
C VAL A 169 11.87 -14.05 -4.62
N GLY A 170 10.78 -14.61 -4.09
CA GLY A 170 10.39 -16.00 -4.33
C GLY A 170 10.13 -16.28 -5.81
N ASP A 171 9.36 -15.43 -6.47
CA ASP A 171 9.05 -15.53 -7.90
C ASP A 171 10.31 -15.41 -8.75
N GLN A 172 11.22 -14.48 -8.44
CA GLN A 172 12.50 -14.34 -9.12
C GLN A 172 13.39 -15.58 -8.96
N ARG A 173 13.44 -16.19 -7.77
CA ARG A 173 14.16 -17.43 -7.52
C ARG A 173 13.57 -18.59 -8.32
N ASN A 174 12.23 -18.70 -8.36
CA ASN A 174 11.55 -19.73 -9.16
C ASN A 174 11.74 -19.52 -10.67
N GLN A 175 11.80 -18.27 -11.16
CA GLN A 175 12.12 -17.96 -12.54
C GLN A 175 13.60 -18.18 -12.89
N LEU A 176 14.49 -18.03 -11.90
CA LEU A 176 15.93 -18.24 -12.00
C LEU A 176 16.33 -19.60 -11.43
N ASP A 177 15.46 -20.60 -11.43
CA ASP A 177 15.86 -21.99 -11.15
C ASP A 177 16.79 -22.49 -12.28
N MET A 178 18.00 -21.95 -12.26
CA MET A 178 19.09 -22.30 -13.20
C MET A 178 19.48 -23.77 -13.03
N ASP A 179 19.33 -24.33 -11.83
CA ASP A 179 19.58 -25.75 -11.56
C ASP A 179 18.49 -26.62 -12.21
N GLY A 180 17.22 -26.22 -12.12
CA GLY A 180 16.14 -26.88 -12.84
C GLY A 180 16.18 -26.63 -14.34
N PHE A 181 16.71 -25.52 -14.80
CA PHE A 181 16.94 -25.22 -16.21
C PHE A 181 18.11 -26.05 -16.75
N ALA A 182 19.23 -26.12 -16.03
CA ALA A 182 20.38 -26.96 -16.35
C ALA A 182 20.00 -28.45 -16.34
N ALA A 183 19.23 -28.91 -15.37
CA ALA A 183 18.77 -30.29 -15.27
C ALA A 183 17.78 -30.70 -16.37
N ARG A 184 16.97 -29.77 -16.88
CA ARG A 184 15.93 -30.06 -17.88
C ARG A 184 16.35 -29.83 -19.33
N GLY A 185 17.29 -28.95 -19.59
CA GLY A 185 17.59 -28.52 -20.96
C GLY A 185 18.97 -28.87 -21.47
N TRP A 186 20.03 -28.60 -20.73
CA TRP A 186 21.40 -28.68 -21.23
C TRP A 186 22.03 -30.06 -21.11
N ALA A 187 21.71 -30.79 -20.05
CA ALA A 187 22.34 -32.13 -19.82
C ALA A 187 21.83 -33.21 -20.78
N LYS A 188 20.68 -33.00 -21.45
CA LYS A 188 20.08 -34.02 -22.33
C LYS A 188 20.51 -33.92 -23.80
N THR A 189 21.09 -32.85 -24.25
CA THR A 189 21.41 -32.68 -25.69
C THR A 189 22.79 -33.11 -26.05
N GLY A 190 23.72 -33.37 -25.11
CA GLY A 190 25.08 -33.79 -25.42
C GLY A 190 25.85 -32.88 -26.37
N MET A 191 25.28 -31.75 -26.76
CA MET A 191 25.94 -30.74 -27.57
C MET A 191 26.75 -29.83 -26.65
N PRO A 192 28.04 -29.62 -26.93
CA PRO A 192 28.79 -28.53 -26.31
C PRO A 192 28.05 -27.21 -26.59
N PRO A 193 28.08 -26.24 -25.65
CA PRO A 193 27.51 -24.95 -25.91
C PRO A 193 28.11 -24.41 -27.19
N THR A 194 27.29 -24.37 -28.25
CA THR A 194 27.65 -23.61 -29.43
C THR A 194 27.91 -22.20 -28.95
N GLU A 195 29.07 -21.64 -29.17
CA GLU A 195 29.37 -20.25 -28.88
C GLU A 195 28.20 -19.42 -29.44
N VAL A 196 27.35 -18.93 -28.56
CA VAL A 196 26.29 -18.00 -28.95
C VAL A 196 27.05 -16.74 -29.35
N PRO A 197 27.05 -16.35 -30.62
CA PRO A 197 27.75 -15.14 -31.01
C PRO A 197 27.13 -14.00 -30.25
N LEU A 198 27.86 -13.45 -29.29
CA LEU A 198 27.40 -12.25 -28.57
C LEU A 198 27.20 -11.15 -29.62
N PRO A 199 26.08 -10.46 -29.62
CA PRO A 199 25.91 -9.34 -30.53
C PRO A 199 27.05 -8.35 -30.30
N PRO A 200 27.58 -7.74 -31.37
CA PRO A 200 28.70 -6.82 -31.24
C PRO A 200 28.36 -5.75 -30.20
N VAL A 201 29.28 -5.52 -29.27
CA VAL A 201 29.12 -4.51 -28.22
C VAL A 201 28.92 -3.15 -28.89
N ARG A 202 27.69 -2.65 -28.80
CA ARG A 202 27.36 -1.32 -29.32
C ARG A 202 27.56 -0.30 -28.24
N VAL A 203 28.64 0.42 -28.28
CA VAL A 203 28.84 1.56 -27.37
C VAL A 203 27.85 2.67 -27.75
N PRO A 204 27.05 3.16 -26.82
CA PRO A 204 26.10 4.24 -27.08
C PRO A 204 26.84 5.47 -27.64
N ARG A 205 26.31 6.11 -28.69
CA ARG A 205 26.87 7.36 -29.23
C ARG A 205 26.94 8.48 -28.21
N THR A 206 26.07 8.44 -27.20
CA THR A 206 26.01 9.38 -26.09
C THR A 206 25.94 8.62 -24.76
N PRO A 207 27.12 8.23 -24.19
CA PRO A 207 27.16 7.40 -22.96
C PRO A 207 26.36 8.00 -21.78
N ALA A 208 26.35 9.32 -21.63
CA ALA A 208 25.60 10.02 -20.58
C ALA A 208 24.14 10.38 -20.97
N GLY A 209 23.63 9.86 -22.10
CA GLY A 209 22.26 10.10 -22.56
C GLY A 209 21.19 9.77 -21.52
N PRO A 210 21.22 8.59 -20.86
CA PRO A 210 20.26 8.23 -19.83
C PRO A 210 20.21 9.22 -18.66
N LEU A 211 21.34 9.75 -18.19
CA LEU A 211 21.37 10.74 -17.10
C LEU A 211 20.65 12.04 -17.50
N ARG A 212 20.75 12.45 -18.75
CA ARG A 212 20.06 13.66 -19.26
C ARG A 212 18.56 13.43 -19.42
N MET A 213 18.16 12.21 -19.80
CA MET A 213 16.75 11.86 -20.00
C MET A 213 16.00 11.65 -18.67
N LEU A 214 16.64 11.10 -17.66
CA LEU A 214 16.03 10.81 -16.36
C LEU A 214 15.89 12.06 -15.49
N GLY A 215 16.70 13.12 -15.76
CA GLY A 215 16.71 14.33 -14.94
C GLY A 215 17.32 14.10 -13.55
N ASP A 216 17.11 15.07 -12.67
CA ASP A 216 17.61 15.00 -11.30
C ASP A 216 16.75 14.09 -10.42
N PRO A 217 17.35 13.25 -9.55
CA PRO A 217 16.59 12.45 -8.60
C PRO A 217 15.73 13.31 -7.66
N PRO A 218 14.57 12.82 -7.20
CA PRO A 218 13.78 13.51 -6.20
C PRO A 218 14.61 13.86 -4.95
N GLY A 219 14.59 15.13 -4.54
CA GLY A 219 15.37 15.61 -3.41
C GLY A 219 16.85 15.91 -3.70
N TRP A 220 17.27 15.93 -4.98
CA TRP A 220 18.62 16.31 -5.36
C TRP A 220 18.94 17.74 -4.91
N ALA A 221 19.97 17.91 -4.08
CA ALA A 221 20.46 19.19 -3.55
C ALA A 221 21.91 19.48 -3.97
N GLY A 222 22.39 18.87 -5.07
CA GLY A 222 23.74 19.07 -5.57
C GLY A 222 23.97 20.48 -6.14
N PRO A 223 25.23 20.92 -6.27
CA PRO A 223 25.60 22.27 -6.76
C PRO A 223 25.30 22.45 -8.28
N ALA A 224 25.02 21.37 -8.99
CA ALA A 224 24.61 21.33 -10.39
C ALA A 224 23.71 20.14 -10.63
N THR A 225 23.12 20.00 -11.83
CA THR A 225 22.31 18.82 -12.16
C THR A 225 23.14 17.54 -12.08
N ALA A 226 22.51 16.42 -11.71
CA ALA A 226 23.16 15.10 -11.65
C ALA A 226 23.81 14.75 -13.00
N ALA A 227 23.14 15.09 -14.12
CA ALA A 227 23.68 14.90 -15.45
C ALA A 227 24.98 15.70 -15.67
N THR A 228 25.07 16.94 -15.20
CA THR A 228 26.28 17.77 -15.33
C THR A 228 27.43 17.19 -14.50
N LEU A 229 27.15 16.74 -13.28
CA LEU A 229 28.19 16.24 -12.39
C LEU A 229 28.73 14.87 -12.80
N PHE A 230 27.86 13.97 -13.24
CA PHE A 230 28.25 12.58 -13.51
C PHE A 230 28.58 12.27 -14.98
N SER A 231 28.14 13.11 -15.95
CA SER A 231 28.44 12.88 -17.36
C SER A 231 29.95 12.70 -17.66
N PRO A 232 30.88 13.49 -17.10
CA PRO A 232 32.29 13.28 -17.36
C PRO A 232 32.81 11.91 -16.92
N ALA A 233 32.36 11.43 -15.74
CA ALA A 233 32.75 10.13 -15.22
C ALA A 233 32.17 8.97 -16.08
N VAL A 234 30.93 9.10 -16.55
CA VAL A 234 30.29 8.08 -17.41
C VAL A 234 30.97 8.04 -18.78
N VAL A 235 31.37 9.17 -19.35
CA VAL A 235 32.13 9.24 -20.62
C VAL A 235 33.50 8.60 -20.45
N ALA A 236 34.25 8.97 -19.37
CA ALA A 236 35.54 8.37 -19.10
C ALA A 236 35.47 6.85 -18.88
N ALA A 237 34.45 6.35 -18.21
CA ALA A 237 34.23 4.92 -18.04
C ALA A 237 33.92 4.22 -19.37
N ALA A 238 33.13 4.85 -20.24
CA ALA A 238 32.84 4.31 -21.58
C ALA A 238 34.07 4.26 -22.47
N ASP A 239 34.93 5.29 -22.42
CA ASP A 239 36.18 5.32 -23.19
C ASP A 239 37.19 4.27 -22.66
N ARG A 240 37.24 4.09 -21.35
CA ARG A 240 38.05 3.01 -20.76
C ARG A 240 37.56 1.62 -21.13
N ALA A 241 36.27 1.41 -21.15
CA ALA A 241 35.67 0.14 -21.58
C ALA A 241 35.97 -0.16 -23.07
N ARG A 242 35.97 0.88 -23.95
CA ARG A 242 36.39 0.71 -25.36
C ARG A 242 37.86 0.26 -25.46
N ALA A 243 38.74 0.98 -24.74
CA ALA A 243 40.15 0.66 -24.76
C ALA A 243 40.43 -0.80 -24.33
N LEU A 244 39.68 -1.32 -23.37
CA LEU A 244 39.82 -2.72 -22.95
C LEU A 244 39.32 -3.72 -23.98
N LEU A 245 38.31 -3.38 -24.77
CA LEU A 245 37.79 -4.22 -25.83
C LEU A 245 38.74 -4.22 -27.06
N ASP A 246 39.39 -3.09 -27.35
CA ASP A 246 40.34 -2.95 -28.45
C ASP A 246 41.68 -3.63 -28.13
N ASP A 247 42.03 -3.86 -26.87
CA ASP A 247 43.26 -4.55 -26.44
C ASP A 247 43.14 -6.11 -26.49
N GLU A 248 41.92 -6.66 -26.66
CA GLU A 248 41.68 -8.11 -26.74
C GLU A 248 41.62 -8.67 -28.18
N ASP A 249 41.74 -7.82 -29.25
CA ASP A 249 41.84 -8.18 -30.65
C ASP A 249 43.34 -8.12 -31.12
#